data_3fa83294ce23356e8dc5890746b0d99c
#
_entry.id   3fa83294ce23356e8dc5890746b0d99c
#
_cell.length_a   1.000
_cell.length_b   1.000
_cell.length_c   1.000
_cell.angle_alpha   90.00
_cell.angle_beta   90.00
_cell.angle_gamma   90.00
#
_symmetry.space_group_name_H-M   'P 1'
#
loop_
_entity.id
_entity.type
_entity.pdbx_description
1 polymer ?
#
loop_
_entity_poly.entity_id
_entity_poly.type
_entity_poly.pdbx_seq_one_letter_code
_entity_poly.pdbx_strand_id
1 'polypeptide(L)'
;KTFAPEIDVHMSTQTGITNWAAARAAYNMGAKRVVLAREMTLQDIAILRDKTPPELEIEAFVHGAMCMSVSGRCLLSNYMAGRDANRGQCAQPCRWKYYLSEETRPGQLYEIGENENGSYILNANDMCTAPFLDLICKAGVDSLKIEGRAKTFYYVASVTAAYRKAL
;
A
#
# COMPACT_ATOMS: atom_id res chain seq x y z
N LYS A 1 -2.51 23.28 -7.31
CA LYS A 1 -2.22 23.93 -8.62
C LYS A 1 -2.24 25.47 -8.60
N THR A 2 -2.83 26.12 -7.64
CA THR A 2 -2.92 27.61 -7.60
C THR A 2 -1.53 28.27 -7.56
N PHE A 3 -0.58 27.68 -6.81
CA PHE A 3 0.76 28.26 -6.62
C PHE A 3 1.85 27.63 -7.52
N ALA A 4 1.58 26.46 -8.09
CA ALA A 4 2.51 25.72 -8.94
C ALA A 4 1.72 24.94 -10.00
N PRO A 5 1.16 25.61 -11.00
CA PRO A 5 0.28 24.99 -12.01
C PRO A 5 1.01 23.97 -12.89
N GLU A 6 2.32 24.11 -13.05
CA GLU A 6 3.20 23.26 -13.86
C GLU A 6 3.52 21.90 -13.20
N ILE A 7 3.32 21.79 -11.87
CA ILE A 7 3.63 20.56 -11.13
C ILE A 7 2.50 19.55 -11.27
N ASP A 8 2.83 18.33 -11.69
CA ASP A 8 1.90 17.23 -11.72
C ASP A 8 1.54 16.76 -10.30
N VAL A 9 0.25 16.69 -10.02
CA VAL A 9 -0.27 16.25 -8.72
C VAL A 9 -0.55 14.76 -8.75
N HIS A 10 0.12 14.02 -7.87
CA HIS A 10 -0.14 12.59 -7.65
C HIS A 10 -0.85 12.41 -6.32
N MET A 11 -2.05 11.82 -6.37
CA MET A 11 -2.83 11.54 -5.15
C MET A 11 -2.30 10.30 -4.47
N SER A 12 -1.88 10.44 -3.21
CA SER A 12 -1.32 9.34 -2.42
C SER A 12 -2.35 8.25 -2.13
N THR A 13 -1.90 7.01 -1.93
CA THR A 13 -2.73 5.93 -1.38
C THR A 13 -3.41 6.29 -0.05
N GLN A 14 -2.86 7.25 0.68
CA GLN A 14 -3.44 7.75 1.93
C GLN A 14 -4.76 8.50 1.75
N THR A 15 -5.10 8.88 0.52
CA THR A 15 -6.42 9.45 0.21
C THR A 15 -7.52 8.39 0.15
N GLY A 16 -7.15 7.10 0.19
CA GLY A 16 -8.08 5.98 0.26
C GLY A 16 -8.93 5.83 -1.00
N ILE A 17 -8.31 5.94 -2.17
CA ILE A 17 -9.01 5.73 -3.45
C ILE A 17 -9.25 4.24 -3.64
N THR A 18 -10.51 3.83 -3.47
CA THR A 18 -10.99 2.44 -3.54
C THR A 18 -12.04 2.21 -4.62
N ASN A 19 -12.37 3.24 -5.42
CA ASN A 19 -13.36 3.13 -6.48
C ASN A 19 -13.16 4.19 -7.57
N TRP A 20 -13.79 3.98 -8.71
CA TRP A 20 -13.70 4.86 -9.88
C TRP A 20 -14.25 6.29 -9.62
N ALA A 21 -15.28 6.44 -8.76
CA ALA A 21 -15.86 7.77 -8.50
C ALA A 21 -14.86 8.65 -7.75
N ALA A 22 -14.15 8.10 -6.75
CA ALA A 22 -13.09 8.81 -6.03
C ALA A 22 -11.92 9.17 -6.96
N ALA A 23 -11.51 8.23 -7.83
CA ALA A 23 -10.44 8.49 -8.81
C ALA A 23 -10.82 9.59 -9.80
N ARG A 24 -12.06 9.57 -10.29
CA ARG A 24 -12.58 10.61 -11.20
C ARG A 24 -12.70 11.97 -10.51
N ALA A 25 -13.13 12.00 -9.25
CA ALA A 25 -13.14 13.23 -8.47
C ALA A 25 -11.74 13.82 -8.30
N ALA A 26 -10.74 12.98 -8.01
CA ALA A 26 -9.33 13.41 -7.94
C ALA A 26 -8.84 13.99 -9.27
N TYR A 27 -9.17 13.36 -10.39
CA TYR A 27 -8.86 13.87 -11.73
C TYR A 27 -9.51 15.24 -11.98
N ASN A 28 -10.78 15.39 -11.66
CA ASN A 28 -11.49 16.66 -11.82
C ASN A 28 -10.91 17.78 -10.95
N MET A 29 -10.26 17.45 -9.84
CA MET A 29 -9.49 18.38 -9.00
C MET A 29 -8.09 18.67 -9.54
N GLY A 30 -7.72 18.07 -10.67
CA GLY A 30 -6.44 18.31 -11.34
C GLY A 30 -5.33 17.30 -10.99
N ALA A 31 -5.67 16.15 -10.44
CA ALA A 31 -4.68 15.08 -10.27
C ALA A 31 -4.30 14.48 -11.63
N LYS A 32 -3.00 14.31 -11.86
CA LYS A 32 -2.44 13.61 -13.02
C LYS A 32 -2.40 12.11 -12.79
N ARG A 33 -2.13 11.68 -11.55
CA ARG A 33 -2.02 10.29 -11.15
C ARG A 33 -2.73 10.02 -9.83
N VAL A 34 -3.28 8.82 -9.70
CA VAL A 34 -3.83 8.32 -8.45
C VAL A 34 -3.11 7.04 -8.03
N VAL A 35 -2.70 6.95 -6.78
CA VAL A 35 -2.17 5.73 -6.17
C VAL A 35 -3.31 5.01 -5.48
N LEU A 36 -3.66 3.85 -6.01
CA LEU A 36 -4.80 3.07 -5.51
C LEU A 36 -4.55 2.53 -4.10
N ALA A 37 -5.63 2.33 -3.37
CA ALA A 37 -5.61 1.56 -2.14
C ALA A 37 -5.25 0.09 -2.44
N ARG A 38 -4.56 -0.58 -1.51
CA ARG A 38 -4.11 -1.98 -1.67
C ARG A 38 -5.25 -2.99 -1.58
N GLU A 39 -6.40 -2.55 -1.11
CA GLU A 39 -7.61 -3.34 -0.93
C GLU A 39 -8.37 -3.62 -2.24
N MET A 40 -8.00 -2.94 -3.33
CA MET A 40 -8.67 -3.10 -4.62
C MET A 40 -8.30 -4.41 -5.30
N THR A 41 -9.31 -5.10 -5.81
CA THR A 41 -9.12 -6.28 -6.67
C THR A 41 -8.74 -5.88 -8.10
N LEU A 42 -8.21 -6.82 -8.88
CA LEU A 42 -7.93 -6.59 -10.31
C LEU A 42 -9.20 -6.21 -11.09
N GLN A 43 -10.35 -6.78 -10.72
CA GLN A 43 -11.63 -6.44 -11.32
C GLN A 43 -12.04 -5.00 -11.02
N ASP A 44 -11.86 -4.54 -9.77
CA ASP A 44 -12.14 -3.16 -9.38
C ASP A 44 -11.25 -2.17 -10.13
N ILE A 45 -9.96 -2.53 -10.30
CA ILE A 45 -9.00 -1.72 -11.06
C ILE A 45 -9.44 -1.60 -12.53
N ALA A 46 -9.83 -2.70 -13.16
CA ALA A 46 -10.31 -2.70 -14.54
C ALA A 46 -11.58 -1.84 -14.70
N ILE A 47 -12.54 -1.96 -13.76
CA ILE A 47 -13.73 -1.11 -13.74
C ILE A 47 -13.37 0.36 -13.53
N LEU A 48 -12.41 0.63 -12.65
CA LEU A 48 -11.92 1.99 -12.41
C LEU A 48 -11.30 2.57 -13.70
N ARG A 49 -10.45 1.78 -14.37
CA ARG A 49 -9.83 2.20 -15.65
C ARG A 49 -10.86 2.52 -16.72
N ASP A 50 -11.86 1.66 -16.89
CA ASP A 50 -12.93 1.85 -17.87
C ASP A 50 -13.75 3.14 -17.63
N LYS A 51 -13.96 3.49 -16.36
CA LYS A 51 -14.81 4.64 -15.95
C LYS A 51 -14.04 5.95 -15.68
N THR A 52 -12.73 5.97 -15.90
CA THR A 52 -11.88 7.17 -15.72
C THR A 52 -11.28 7.60 -17.07
N PRO A 53 -10.96 8.91 -17.21
CA PRO A 53 -10.29 9.39 -18.41
C PRO A 53 -8.96 8.67 -18.66
N PRO A 54 -8.60 8.40 -19.93
CA PRO A 54 -7.35 7.73 -20.27
C PRO A 54 -6.10 8.51 -19.85
N GLU A 55 -6.23 9.84 -19.73
CA GLU A 55 -5.15 10.74 -19.28
C GLU A 55 -4.84 10.63 -17.78
N LEU A 56 -5.76 10.05 -16.99
CA LEU A 56 -5.50 9.77 -15.59
C LEU A 56 -4.60 8.55 -15.46
N GLU A 57 -3.41 8.74 -14.93
CA GLU A 57 -2.50 7.65 -14.65
C GLU A 57 -2.91 6.89 -13.37
N ILE A 58 -2.90 5.58 -13.44
CA ILE A 58 -3.23 4.69 -12.33
C ILE A 58 -1.95 4.02 -11.83
N GLU A 59 -1.63 4.23 -10.55
CA GLU A 59 -0.50 3.59 -9.88
C GLU A 59 -1.02 2.58 -8.85
N ALA A 60 -0.50 1.36 -8.87
CA ALA A 60 -0.84 0.33 -7.90
C ALA A 60 0.39 -0.28 -7.24
N PHE A 61 0.27 -0.64 -5.97
CA PHE A 61 1.31 -1.42 -5.30
C PHE A 61 1.36 -2.83 -5.87
N VAL A 62 2.57 -3.30 -6.15
CA VAL A 62 2.82 -4.63 -6.71
C VAL A 62 3.75 -5.49 -5.86
N HIS A 63 4.49 -4.85 -4.94
CA HIS A 63 5.43 -5.57 -4.07
C HIS A 63 5.67 -4.85 -2.76
N GLY A 64 5.94 -5.63 -1.73
CA GLY A 64 6.39 -5.17 -0.42
C GLY A 64 5.33 -5.22 0.65
N ALA A 65 5.58 -4.49 1.71
CA ALA A 65 4.78 -4.53 2.94
C ALA A 65 3.31 -4.15 2.71
N MET A 66 2.41 -5.08 3.04
CA MET A 66 0.99 -4.77 3.18
C MET A 66 0.73 -4.01 4.48
N CYS A 67 -0.18 -3.04 4.43
CA CYS A 67 -0.64 -2.38 5.65
C CYS A 67 -1.72 -3.23 6.32
N MET A 68 -1.66 -3.39 7.64
CA MET A 68 -2.70 -4.07 8.41
C MET A 68 -4.00 -3.25 8.53
N SER A 69 -3.90 -1.94 8.36
CA SER A 69 -5.04 -1.03 8.40
C SER A 69 -5.47 -0.66 6.99
N VAL A 70 -6.72 -0.24 6.84
CA VAL A 70 -7.18 0.40 5.62
C VAL A 70 -6.21 1.50 5.22
N SER A 71 -5.86 1.56 3.96
CA SER A 71 -4.78 2.37 3.39
C SER A 71 -4.68 3.77 3.99
N GLY A 72 -3.55 4.04 4.65
CA GLY A 72 -3.20 5.34 5.21
C GLY A 72 -3.93 5.77 6.49
N ARG A 73 -4.72 4.90 7.15
CA ARG A 73 -5.50 5.27 8.35
C ARG A 73 -5.00 4.64 9.65
N CYS A 74 -3.73 4.26 9.69
CA CYS A 74 -3.13 3.63 10.86
C CYS A 74 -2.57 4.67 11.84
N LEU A 75 -2.91 4.56 13.10
CA LEU A 75 -2.35 5.38 14.20
C LEU A 75 -1.25 4.65 14.98
N LEU A 76 -1.06 3.35 14.74
CA LEU A 76 -0.16 2.51 15.52
C LEU A 76 1.29 3.01 15.50
N SER A 77 1.77 3.45 14.34
CA SER A 77 3.14 3.96 14.20
C SER A 77 3.37 5.26 14.96
N ASN A 78 2.37 6.13 15.02
CA ASN A 78 2.45 7.35 15.83
C ASN A 78 2.46 7.00 17.30
N TYR A 79 1.54 6.15 17.73
CA TYR A 79 1.41 5.73 19.13
C TYR A 79 2.67 5.04 19.68
N MET A 80 3.26 4.10 18.91
CA MET A 80 4.36 3.25 19.37
C MET A 80 5.75 3.83 19.11
N ALA A 81 5.89 4.67 18.09
CA ALA A 81 7.20 5.14 17.61
C ALA A 81 7.28 6.66 17.39
N GLY A 82 6.22 7.42 17.72
CA GLY A 82 6.16 8.85 17.48
C GLY A 82 6.24 9.26 16.00
N ARG A 83 6.04 8.30 15.07
CA ARG A 83 6.17 8.50 13.62
C ARG A 83 4.83 8.38 12.94
N ASP A 84 4.39 9.45 12.29
CA ASP A 84 3.08 9.51 11.66
C ASP A 84 3.04 8.75 10.34
N ALA A 85 2.35 7.60 10.34
CA ALA A 85 2.14 6.80 9.14
C ALA A 85 1.35 7.55 8.06
N ASN A 86 0.43 8.43 8.47
CA ASN A 86 -0.40 9.21 7.56
C ASN A 86 0.39 10.32 6.84
N ARG A 87 1.56 10.67 7.37
CA ARG A 87 2.53 11.56 6.74
C ARG A 87 3.66 10.81 6.01
N GLY A 88 3.47 9.55 5.76
CA GLY A 88 4.47 8.73 5.10
C GLY A 88 5.68 8.36 5.95
N GLN A 89 5.61 8.45 7.28
CA GLN A 89 6.73 8.18 8.20
C GLN A 89 6.56 6.85 8.96
N CYS A 90 5.79 5.91 8.42
CA CYS A 90 5.49 4.64 9.08
C CYS A 90 6.77 3.88 9.49
N ALA A 91 6.86 3.53 10.77
CA ALA A 91 7.93 2.69 11.34
C ALA A 91 7.62 1.19 11.19
N GLN A 92 6.46 0.83 10.67
CA GLN A 92 5.97 -0.55 10.53
C GLN A 92 5.92 -1.35 11.84
N PRO A 93 5.41 -0.78 12.95
CA PRO A 93 5.34 -1.51 14.22
C PRO A 93 4.45 -2.77 14.12
N CYS A 94 3.48 -2.80 13.20
CA CYS A 94 2.69 -4.00 12.94
C CYS A 94 3.48 -5.23 12.48
N ARG A 95 4.78 -5.08 12.19
CA ARG A 95 5.69 -6.15 11.78
C ARG A 95 6.72 -6.50 12.85
N TRP A 96 6.68 -5.85 14.00
CA TRP A 96 7.51 -6.21 15.14
C TRP A 96 6.99 -7.49 15.77
N LYS A 97 7.84 -8.20 16.49
CA LYS A 97 7.42 -9.34 17.30
C LYS A 97 6.77 -8.83 18.56
N TYR A 98 5.62 -9.38 18.88
CA TYR A 98 4.86 -9.06 20.08
C TYR A 98 4.55 -10.32 20.86
N TYR A 99 4.46 -10.13 22.19
CA TYR A 99 3.94 -11.11 23.10
C TYR A 99 2.84 -10.47 23.92
N LEU A 100 1.75 -11.18 24.13
CA LEU A 100 0.75 -10.78 25.11
C LEU A 100 1.20 -11.25 26.49
N SER A 101 1.05 -10.39 27.48
CA SER A 101 1.16 -10.72 28.89
C SER A 101 -0.16 -10.41 29.56
N GLU A 102 -0.66 -11.34 30.34
CA GLU A 102 -1.88 -11.17 31.14
C GLU A 102 -1.48 -10.66 32.53
N GLU A 103 -2.22 -9.66 33.05
CA GLU A 103 -1.84 -8.90 34.24
C GLU A 103 -1.69 -9.78 35.48
N THR A 104 -2.57 -10.80 35.64
CA THR A 104 -2.55 -11.70 36.79
C THR A 104 -1.54 -12.85 36.66
N ARG A 105 -0.87 -12.97 35.50
CA ARG A 105 0.14 -14.00 35.19
C ARG A 105 1.46 -13.40 34.70
N PRO A 106 2.10 -12.56 35.52
CA PRO A 106 3.34 -11.91 35.13
C PRO A 106 4.43 -12.93 34.80
N GLY A 107 5.12 -12.72 33.68
CA GLY A 107 6.18 -13.62 33.20
C GLY A 107 5.72 -14.73 32.26
N GLN A 108 4.41 -14.90 32.06
CA GLN A 108 3.88 -15.78 31.00
C GLN A 108 3.62 -14.96 29.74
N LEU A 109 4.37 -15.25 28.69
CA LEU A 109 4.28 -14.56 27.39
C LEU A 109 3.56 -15.45 26.38
N TYR A 110 2.58 -14.87 25.70
CA TYR A 110 1.83 -15.52 24.62
C TYR A 110 2.24 -14.89 23.30
N GLU A 111 2.84 -15.68 22.40
CA GLU A 111 3.24 -15.22 21.07
C GLU A 111 2.01 -14.86 20.23
N ILE A 112 2.14 -13.76 19.49
CA ILE A 112 1.11 -13.33 18.55
C ILE A 112 1.64 -13.57 17.15
N GLY A 113 0.90 -14.33 16.35
CA GLY A 113 1.26 -14.68 14.98
C GLY A 113 0.02 -14.86 14.10
N GLU A 114 0.17 -15.34 12.90
CA GLU A 114 -0.91 -15.65 11.95
C GLU A 114 -0.71 -17.03 11.34
N ASN A 115 -1.79 -17.77 11.14
CA ASN A 115 -1.81 -19.04 10.43
C ASN A 115 -3.05 -19.17 9.54
N GLU A 116 -3.19 -20.32 8.84
CA GLU A 116 -4.28 -20.60 7.91
C GLU A 116 -5.69 -20.54 8.51
N ASN A 117 -5.80 -20.52 9.84
CA ASN A 117 -7.07 -20.60 10.58
C ASN A 117 -7.47 -19.28 11.25
N GLY A 118 -6.66 -18.24 11.15
CA GLY A 118 -6.98 -16.95 11.72
C GLY A 118 -5.79 -16.06 11.99
N SER A 119 -6.06 -14.77 12.00
CA SER A 119 -5.05 -13.75 12.24
C SER A 119 -4.84 -13.53 13.72
N TYR A 120 -3.63 -13.60 14.06
CA TYR A 120 -3.06 -13.01 15.23
C TYR A 120 -2.63 -11.60 14.86
N ILE A 121 -3.04 -10.67 15.56
CA ILE A 121 -2.77 -9.26 15.42
C ILE A 121 -1.36 -8.99 14.87
N LEU A 122 -1.21 -8.41 13.68
CA LEU A 122 -0.11 -7.55 13.26
C LEU A 122 0.89 -8.05 12.19
N ASN A 123 0.88 -9.26 11.67
CA ASN A 123 1.90 -9.67 10.71
C ASN A 123 1.35 -10.05 9.32
N ALA A 124 1.00 -9.06 8.51
CA ALA A 124 0.70 -9.32 7.10
C ALA A 124 1.97 -9.71 6.32
N ASN A 125 1.89 -10.74 5.49
CA ASN A 125 2.94 -11.11 4.55
C ASN A 125 3.23 -9.96 3.57
N ASP A 126 4.44 -9.94 3.01
CA ASP A 126 4.73 -9.02 1.91
C ASP A 126 3.93 -9.45 0.67
N MET A 127 3.31 -8.47 0.03
CA MET A 127 2.67 -8.69 -1.26
C MET A 127 3.74 -8.99 -2.31
N CYS A 128 3.46 -9.94 -3.20
CA CYS A 128 4.26 -10.20 -4.38
C CYS A 128 3.35 -10.56 -5.55
N THR A 129 3.21 -9.65 -6.50
CA THR A 129 2.35 -9.83 -7.66
C THR A 129 3.13 -10.18 -8.94
N ALA A 130 4.41 -10.47 -8.84
CA ALA A 130 5.24 -10.81 -9.99
C ALA A 130 4.64 -11.94 -10.87
N PRO A 131 4.03 -13.01 -10.29
CA PRO A 131 3.38 -14.06 -11.09
C PRO A 131 2.13 -13.59 -11.88
N PHE A 132 1.56 -12.43 -11.54
CA PHE A 132 0.31 -11.90 -12.11
C PHE A 132 0.51 -10.54 -12.79
N LEU A 133 1.74 -10.19 -13.12
CA LEU A 133 2.10 -8.87 -13.61
C LEU A 133 1.37 -8.52 -14.92
N ASP A 134 1.22 -9.48 -15.79
CA ASP A 134 0.46 -9.35 -17.04
C ASP A 134 -1.02 -9.00 -16.80
N LEU A 135 -1.63 -9.56 -15.75
CA LEU A 135 -3.02 -9.26 -15.39
C LEU A 135 -3.15 -7.84 -14.83
N ILE A 136 -2.15 -7.37 -14.07
CA ILE A 136 -2.12 -6.01 -13.54
C ILE A 136 -2.01 -4.99 -14.68
N CYS A 137 -1.11 -5.24 -15.64
CA CYS A 137 -0.97 -4.39 -16.82
C CYS A 137 -2.24 -4.40 -17.67
N LYS A 138 -2.86 -5.57 -17.87
CA LYS A 138 -4.14 -5.70 -18.60
C LYS A 138 -5.31 -4.99 -17.89
N ALA A 139 -5.28 -4.91 -16.55
CA ALA A 139 -6.28 -4.15 -15.79
C ALA A 139 -6.15 -2.63 -15.98
N GLY A 140 -5.10 -2.14 -16.64
CA GLY A 140 -4.91 -0.74 -16.98
C GLY A 140 -4.11 0.06 -15.94
N VAL A 141 -3.21 -0.59 -15.22
CA VAL A 141 -2.24 0.07 -14.33
C VAL A 141 -1.08 0.63 -15.15
N ASP A 142 -0.81 1.92 -15.01
CA ASP A 142 0.24 2.64 -15.73
C ASP A 142 1.58 2.65 -14.97
N SER A 143 1.52 2.56 -13.64
CA SER A 143 2.69 2.66 -12.76
C SER A 143 2.69 1.58 -11.69
N LEU A 144 3.77 0.82 -11.61
CA LEU A 144 3.96 -0.26 -10.64
C LEU A 144 4.77 0.23 -9.45
N LYS A 145 4.18 0.20 -8.26
CA LYS A 145 4.81 0.70 -7.05
C LYS A 145 5.35 -0.41 -6.17
N ILE A 146 6.63 -0.32 -5.83
CA ILE A 146 7.31 -1.20 -4.88
C ILE A 146 7.42 -0.48 -3.55
N GLU A 147 6.93 -1.09 -2.46
CA GLU A 147 7.16 -0.61 -1.11
C GLU A 147 8.47 -1.17 -0.58
N GLY A 148 9.40 -0.29 -0.21
CA GLY A 148 10.72 -0.66 0.28
C GLY A 148 11.29 0.30 1.33
N ARG A 149 10.48 1.18 1.93
CA ARG A 149 10.94 2.22 2.86
C ARG A 149 11.73 1.68 4.04
N ALA A 150 11.27 0.61 4.66
CA ALA A 150 11.91 -0.03 5.81
C ALA A 150 12.76 -1.25 5.41
N LYS A 151 13.06 -1.39 4.14
CA LYS A 151 13.85 -2.49 3.58
C LYS A 151 15.27 -2.03 3.27
N THR A 152 16.19 -3.00 3.12
CA THR A 152 17.59 -2.72 2.73
C THR A 152 17.69 -2.29 1.27
N PHE A 153 18.77 -1.60 0.91
CA PHE A 153 19.06 -1.25 -0.48
C PHE A 153 19.13 -2.49 -1.39
N TYR A 154 19.69 -3.58 -0.88
CA TYR A 154 19.76 -4.85 -1.60
C TYR A 154 18.36 -5.39 -1.94
N TYR A 155 17.43 -5.36 -0.98
CA TYR A 155 16.04 -5.75 -1.22
C TYR A 155 15.42 -4.92 -2.35
N VAL A 156 15.51 -3.60 -2.25
CA VAL A 156 14.91 -2.70 -3.24
C VAL A 156 15.51 -2.93 -4.63
N ALA A 157 16.85 -3.04 -4.71
CA ALA A 157 17.55 -3.29 -5.97
C ALA A 157 17.14 -4.63 -6.60
N SER A 158 17.12 -5.71 -5.82
CA SER A 158 16.80 -7.05 -6.29
C SER A 158 15.35 -7.15 -6.76
N VAL A 159 14.40 -6.61 -5.99
CA VAL A 159 12.98 -6.61 -6.36
C VAL A 159 12.75 -5.78 -7.61
N THR A 160 13.33 -4.57 -7.69
CA THR A 160 13.19 -3.72 -8.86
C THR A 160 13.77 -4.38 -10.12
N ALA A 161 14.94 -5.02 -10.00
CA ALA A 161 15.55 -5.75 -11.13
C ALA A 161 14.66 -6.92 -11.58
N ALA A 162 14.06 -7.66 -10.63
CA ALA A 162 13.15 -8.76 -10.96
C ALA A 162 11.91 -8.28 -11.72
N TYR A 163 11.25 -7.21 -11.25
CA TYR A 163 10.10 -6.64 -11.93
C TYR A 163 10.45 -6.04 -13.29
N ARG A 164 11.61 -5.38 -13.43
CA ARG A 164 12.10 -4.88 -14.73
C ARG A 164 12.36 -6.00 -15.74
N LYS A 165 12.79 -7.17 -15.26
CA LYS A 165 13.01 -8.34 -16.11
C LYS A 165 11.69 -9.02 -16.51
N ALA A 166 10.65 -8.92 -15.67
CA ALA A 166 9.35 -9.52 -15.91
C ALA A 166 8.45 -8.67 -16.84
N LEU A 167 8.71 -7.37 -16.95
CA LEU A 167 8.10 -6.43 -17.92
C LEU A 167 8.74 -6.56 -19.29
#